data_f10ddfaa330c7b59ae641460b4512992
#
_entry.id   f10ddfaa330c7b59ae641460b4512992
#
_cell.length_a   1.000
_cell.length_b   1.000
_cell.length_c   1.000
_cell.angle_alpha   90.00
_cell.angle_beta   90.00
_cell.angle_gamma   90.00
#
_symmetry.space_group_name_H-M   'P 1'
#
loop_
_entity.id
_entity.type
_entity.pdbx_description
1 polymer ?
#
loop_
_entity_poly.entity_id
_entity_poly.type
_entity_poly.pdbx_seq_one_letter_code
_entity_poly.pdbx_strand_id
1 'polypeptide(L)'
;MELTKNIFFNTDKLVENSKIKISYTGTFFQDNSEKVFFNYGFGDNWDNVKDVVMEKTELGFQTEVELNSAETFNFCFFNDKGEWDNNFGNNYIFQIEKNPVELVVLDDEPVSLGHAKKLRKSYIWSKKIRLAVYKIITYLPKLISGNYRKKAPNQE
;
A
#
# COMPACT_ATOMS: atom_id res chain seq x y z
N MET A 1 4.04 9.41 -9.05
CA MET A 1 5.48 9.59 -9.39
C MET A 1 5.77 9.02 -10.75
N GLU A 2 6.59 9.69 -11.55
CA GLU A 2 7.10 9.15 -12.82
C GLU A 2 8.33 8.28 -12.51
N LEU A 3 8.20 6.96 -12.64
CA LEU A 3 9.32 6.02 -12.44
C LEU A 3 10.11 5.74 -13.70
N THR A 4 9.51 5.97 -14.85
CA THR A 4 10.15 5.96 -16.16
C THR A 4 9.39 6.89 -17.09
N LYS A 5 10.01 7.32 -18.20
CA LYS A 5 9.38 8.26 -19.12
C LYS A 5 8.00 7.78 -19.57
N ASN A 6 6.98 8.61 -19.37
CA ASN A 6 5.59 8.37 -19.76
C ASN A 6 4.83 7.28 -18.97
N ILE A 7 5.37 6.79 -17.83
CA ILE A 7 4.70 5.83 -16.95
C ILE A 7 4.69 6.37 -15.54
N PHE A 8 3.50 6.47 -14.95
CA PHE A 8 3.29 7.07 -13.64
C PHE A 8 2.57 6.08 -12.73
N PHE A 9 3.02 6.02 -11.50
CA PHE A 9 2.36 5.27 -10.43
C PHE A 9 1.82 6.22 -9.37
N ASN A 10 0.75 5.83 -8.70
CA ASN A 10 0.19 6.59 -7.58
C ASN A 10 0.98 6.43 -6.27
N THR A 11 2.10 5.72 -6.31
CA THR A 11 2.99 5.44 -5.17
C THR A 11 4.46 5.60 -5.57
N ASP A 12 5.31 5.84 -4.58
CA ASP A 12 6.77 5.91 -4.76
C ASP A 12 7.43 4.54 -4.60
N LYS A 13 6.73 3.58 -4.00
CA LYS A 13 7.23 2.24 -3.73
C LYS A 13 6.19 1.20 -4.10
N LEU A 14 6.62 0.17 -4.78
CA LEU A 14 5.80 -0.99 -5.07
C LEU A 14 5.94 -1.96 -3.90
N VAL A 15 4.85 -2.23 -3.20
CA VAL A 15 4.84 -3.08 -2.02
C VAL A 15 3.92 -4.26 -2.24
N GLU A 16 4.36 -5.46 -1.84
CA GLU A 16 3.58 -6.69 -1.91
C GLU A 16 2.20 -6.55 -1.23
N ASN A 17 1.20 -7.17 -1.82
CA ASN A 17 -0.21 -7.12 -1.37
C ASN A 17 -0.82 -5.71 -1.36
N SER A 18 -0.27 -4.79 -2.15
CA SER A 18 -0.85 -3.47 -2.35
C SER A 18 -1.52 -3.32 -3.71
N LYS A 19 -2.46 -2.39 -3.82
CA LYS A 19 -3.06 -1.97 -5.10
C LYS A 19 -2.38 -0.72 -5.58
N ILE A 20 -1.98 -0.72 -6.84
CA ILE A 20 -1.38 0.42 -7.49
C ILE A 20 -2.20 0.86 -8.69
N LYS A 21 -2.23 2.17 -8.93
CA LYS A 21 -2.78 2.75 -10.14
C LYS A 21 -1.63 3.14 -11.07
N ILE A 22 -1.74 2.70 -12.32
CA ILE A 22 -0.76 2.95 -13.36
C ILE A 22 -1.38 3.87 -14.40
N SER A 23 -0.65 4.91 -14.80
CA SER A 23 -1.03 5.81 -15.89
C SER A 23 0.05 5.78 -16.96
N TYR A 24 -0.35 5.61 -18.22
CA TYR A 24 0.51 5.54 -19.38
C TYR A 24 0.20 6.68 -20.35
N THR A 25 1.22 7.47 -20.70
CA THR A 25 1.15 8.58 -21.65
C THR A 25 2.14 8.43 -22.81
N GLY A 26 2.59 7.19 -23.05
CA GLY A 26 3.56 6.87 -24.09
C GLY A 26 3.02 6.94 -25.50
N THR A 27 3.67 6.25 -26.42
CA THR A 27 3.41 6.31 -27.86
C THR A 27 1.93 6.14 -28.21
N PHE A 28 1.27 5.14 -27.64
CA PHE A 28 -0.15 4.87 -27.96
C PHE A 28 -1.12 5.96 -27.50
N PHE A 29 -0.78 6.69 -26.44
CA PHE A 29 -1.58 7.83 -26.01
C PHE A 29 -1.31 9.04 -26.93
N GLN A 30 -0.06 9.28 -27.31
CA GLN A 30 0.34 10.36 -28.22
C GLN A 30 -0.25 10.15 -29.61
N ASP A 31 -0.30 8.91 -30.09
CA ASP A 31 -0.88 8.52 -31.38
C ASP A 31 -2.41 8.38 -31.33
N ASN A 32 -3.01 8.74 -30.19
CA ASN A 32 -4.44 8.72 -29.96
C ASN A 32 -5.10 7.36 -30.20
N SER A 33 -4.41 6.26 -29.87
CA SER A 33 -4.98 4.90 -29.93
C SER A 33 -6.32 4.82 -29.21
N GLU A 34 -7.23 3.99 -29.72
CA GLU A 34 -8.56 3.83 -29.11
C GLU A 34 -8.50 2.93 -27.88
N LYS A 35 -7.72 1.84 -27.96
CA LYS A 35 -7.58 0.85 -26.89
C LYS A 35 -6.11 0.52 -26.66
N VAL A 36 -5.75 0.45 -25.40
CA VAL A 36 -4.46 -0.01 -24.93
C VAL A 36 -4.66 -1.08 -23.88
N PHE A 37 -3.86 -2.11 -23.96
CA PHE A 37 -3.84 -3.23 -23.05
C PHE A 37 -2.55 -3.15 -22.23
N PHE A 38 -2.67 -3.48 -20.98
CA PHE A 38 -1.58 -3.61 -20.03
C PHE A 38 -1.31 -5.10 -19.81
N ASN A 39 -0.19 -5.59 -20.32
CA ASN A 39 0.26 -6.96 -20.13
C ASN A 39 1.29 -6.97 -19.02
N TYR A 40 1.10 -7.77 -17.98
CA TYR A 40 2.00 -7.84 -16.84
C TYR A 40 2.11 -9.25 -16.25
N GLY A 41 3.24 -9.48 -15.57
CA GLY A 41 3.53 -10.71 -14.84
C GLY A 41 4.54 -10.44 -13.73
N PHE A 42 4.85 -11.47 -12.95
CA PHE A 42 5.74 -11.39 -11.79
C PHE A 42 6.91 -12.34 -11.95
N GLY A 43 8.05 -11.98 -11.34
CA GLY A 43 9.25 -12.78 -11.37
C GLY A 43 9.91 -12.87 -12.76
N ASP A 44 11.07 -13.49 -12.82
CA ASP A 44 11.85 -13.60 -14.06
C ASP A 44 11.15 -14.46 -15.13
N ASN A 45 10.27 -15.35 -14.72
CA ASN A 45 9.52 -16.25 -15.62
C ASN A 45 8.17 -15.67 -16.06
N TRP A 46 7.84 -14.44 -15.70
CA TRP A 46 6.54 -13.84 -16.00
C TRP A 46 5.37 -14.69 -15.45
N ASP A 47 5.43 -15.06 -14.19
CA ASP A 47 4.36 -15.85 -13.57
C ASP A 47 3.07 -15.02 -13.45
N ASN A 48 1.93 -15.70 -13.55
CA ASN A 48 0.60 -15.09 -13.46
C ASN A 48 0.34 -13.97 -14.46
N VAL A 49 0.77 -14.13 -15.70
CA VAL A 49 0.56 -13.15 -16.78
C VAL A 49 -0.91 -12.80 -16.93
N LYS A 50 -1.19 -11.52 -17.04
CA LYS A 50 -2.53 -10.98 -17.27
C LYS A 50 -2.50 -9.84 -18.29
N ASP A 51 -3.57 -9.79 -19.10
CA ASP A 51 -3.89 -8.67 -19.96
C ASP A 51 -5.08 -7.91 -19.37
N VAL A 52 -4.91 -6.62 -19.17
CA VAL A 52 -5.95 -5.74 -18.65
C VAL A 52 -6.17 -4.59 -19.62
N VAL A 53 -7.42 -4.36 -20.00
CA VAL A 53 -7.79 -3.18 -20.81
C VAL A 53 -7.64 -1.94 -19.96
N MET A 54 -6.93 -0.94 -20.48
CA MET A 54 -6.76 0.32 -19.81
C MET A 54 -7.89 1.29 -20.14
N GLU A 55 -8.32 2.07 -19.17
CA GLU A 55 -9.29 3.14 -19.36
C GLU A 55 -8.61 4.37 -19.97
N LYS A 56 -9.14 4.88 -21.08
CA LYS A 56 -8.65 6.11 -21.70
C LYS A 56 -9.21 7.32 -20.97
N THR A 57 -8.33 8.16 -20.46
CA THR A 57 -8.66 9.42 -19.78
C THR A 57 -7.96 10.60 -20.43
N GLU A 58 -8.28 11.82 -20.04
CA GLU A 58 -7.55 13.02 -20.50
C GLU A 58 -6.10 13.05 -20.06
N LEU A 59 -5.75 12.32 -19.00
CA LEU A 59 -4.40 12.25 -18.41
C LEU A 59 -3.59 11.02 -18.87
N GLY A 60 -4.10 10.22 -19.81
CA GLY A 60 -3.46 9.00 -20.27
C GLY A 60 -4.35 7.76 -20.12
N PHE A 61 -3.83 6.62 -20.52
CA PHE A 61 -4.46 5.33 -20.26
C PHE A 61 -4.18 4.89 -18.82
N GLN A 62 -5.22 4.44 -18.09
CA GLN A 62 -5.12 4.12 -16.68
C GLN A 62 -5.66 2.74 -16.37
N THR A 63 -5.06 2.05 -15.40
CA THR A 63 -5.56 0.81 -14.82
C THR A 63 -5.11 0.65 -13.39
N GLU A 64 -5.78 -0.22 -12.63
CA GLU A 64 -5.36 -0.63 -11.29
C GLU A 64 -4.97 -2.09 -11.30
N VAL A 65 -3.88 -2.40 -10.60
CA VAL A 65 -3.39 -3.77 -10.42
C VAL A 65 -3.03 -4.04 -8.98
N GLU A 66 -3.15 -5.30 -8.57
CA GLU A 66 -2.74 -5.77 -7.26
C GLU A 66 -1.39 -6.49 -7.39
N LEU A 67 -0.44 -6.09 -6.56
CA LEU A 67 0.89 -6.68 -6.51
C LEU A 67 0.88 -7.91 -5.60
N ASN A 68 0.77 -9.09 -6.18
CA ASN A 68 0.58 -10.34 -5.43
C ASN A 68 1.88 -11.06 -5.05
N SER A 69 3.03 -10.49 -5.38
CA SER A 69 4.33 -11.10 -5.15
C SER A 69 5.37 -10.06 -4.76
N ALA A 70 6.33 -10.43 -3.92
CA ALA A 70 7.49 -9.63 -3.56
C ALA A 70 8.70 -9.91 -4.47
N GLU A 71 8.45 -10.09 -5.74
CA GLU A 71 9.44 -10.32 -6.79
C GLU A 71 9.52 -9.12 -7.73
N THR A 72 10.00 -9.35 -8.94
CA THR A 72 9.97 -8.33 -9.99
C THR A 72 8.56 -8.20 -10.56
N PHE A 73 8.15 -6.98 -10.83
CA PHE A 73 6.94 -6.64 -11.57
C PHE A 73 7.34 -6.30 -13.01
N ASN A 74 6.99 -7.15 -13.92
CA ASN A 74 7.31 -7.03 -15.33
C ASN A 74 6.08 -6.66 -16.11
N PHE A 75 6.17 -5.71 -17.05
CA PHE A 75 5.04 -5.33 -17.86
C PHE A 75 5.44 -4.70 -19.20
N CYS A 76 4.48 -4.63 -20.10
CA CYS A 76 4.51 -3.93 -21.36
C CYS A 76 3.09 -3.50 -21.73
N PHE A 77 3.00 -2.73 -22.82
CA PHE A 77 1.71 -2.28 -23.35
C PHE A 77 1.55 -2.76 -24.79
N PHE A 78 0.31 -2.98 -25.21
CA PHE A 78 -0.01 -3.20 -26.60
C PHE A 78 -1.35 -2.56 -26.97
N ASN A 79 -1.52 -2.22 -28.23
CA ASN A 79 -2.76 -1.63 -28.72
C ASN A 79 -3.61 -2.64 -29.49
N ASP A 80 -4.77 -2.23 -29.93
CA ASP A 80 -5.72 -3.02 -30.72
C ASP A 80 -5.22 -3.38 -32.12
N LYS A 81 -4.14 -2.74 -32.60
CA LYS A 81 -3.47 -3.06 -33.86
C LYS A 81 -2.38 -4.13 -33.70
N GLY A 82 -2.12 -4.59 -32.47
CA GLY A 82 -1.06 -5.54 -32.16
C GLY A 82 0.34 -4.94 -32.12
N GLU A 83 0.47 -3.63 -32.02
CA GLU A 83 1.74 -2.95 -31.80
C GLU A 83 2.11 -3.00 -30.32
N TRP A 84 3.41 -3.15 -30.02
CA TRP A 84 3.91 -3.30 -28.64
C TRP A 84 4.81 -2.12 -28.25
N ASP A 85 4.59 -1.61 -27.03
CA ASP A 85 5.50 -0.75 -26.31
C ASP A 85 6.09 -1.54 -25.14
N ASN A 86 7.26 -2.11 -25.36
CA ASN A 86 7.96 -3.00 -24.45
C ASN A 86 9.36 -2.48 -24.12
N ASN A 87 9.55 -1.16 -24.04
CA ASN A 87 10.83 -0.56 -23.72
C ASN A 87 11.98 -1.06 -24.62
N PHE A 88 11.78 -1.00 -25.93
CA PHE A 88 12.74 -1.46 -26.94
C PHE A 88 13.14 -2.94 -26.81
N GLY A 89 12.20 -3.81 -26.41
CA GLY A 89 12.43 -5.24 -26.27
C GLY A 89 12.88 -5.68 -24.87
N ASN A 90 13.09 -4.76 -23.93
CA ASN A 90 13.56 -5.07 -22.58
C ASN A 90 12.43 -5.19 -21.55
N ASN A 91 11.20 -4.86 -21.92
CA ASN A 91 10.07 -4.69 -21.03
C ASN A 91 10.32 -3.63 -19.93
N TYR A 92 9.30 -3.33 -19.15
CA TYR A 92 9.43 -2.49 -17.99
C TYR A 92 9.51 -3.39 -16.76
N ILE A 93 10.57 -3.27 -15.95
CA ILE A 93 10.88 -4.15 -14.83
C ILE A 93 11.10 -3.33 -13.59
N PHE A 94 10.34 -3.62 -12.53
CA PHE A 94 10.43 -2.95 -11.23
C PHE A 94 10.50 -3.95 -10.10
N GLN A 95 11.24 -3.62 -9.04
CA GLN A 95 11.30 -4.44 -7.84
C GLN A 95 10.09 -4.16 -6.93
N ILE A 96 9.51 -5.21 -6.37
CA ILE A 96 8.47 -5.14 -5.35
C ILE A 96 9.12 -5.33 -3.99
N GLU A 97 8.89 -4.40 -3.06
CA GLU A 97 9.34 -4.53 -1.69
C GLU A 97 8.39 -5.45 -0.90
N LYS A 98 8.93 -6.29 -0.04
CA LYS A 98 8.11 -7.08 0.90
C LYS A 98 7.31 -6.17 1.81
N ASN A 99 6.07 -6.55 2.08
CA ASN A 99 5.26 -5.82 3.06
C ASN A 99 5.86 -5.97 4.46
N PRO A 100 6.28 -4.88 5.11
CA PRO A 100 6.93 -4.96 6.43
C PRO A 100 6.02 -5.55 7.53
N VAL A 101 4.72 -5.63 7.29
CA VAL A 101 3.77 -6.21 8.25
C VAL A 101 3.85 -7.74 8.23
N GLU A 102 4.15 -8.37 7.09
CA GLU A 102 4.33 -9.84 6.99
C GLU A 102 5.68 -10.30 7.54
N LEU A 103 6.72 -9.47 7.45
CA LEU A 103 8.03 -9.80 8.03
C LEU A 103 8.01 -10.01 9.55
N VAL A 104 6.96 -9.55 10.24
CA VAL A 104 6.80 -9.75 11.70
C VAL A 104 6.11 -11.08 12.02
N VAL A 105 5.47 -11.73 11.04
CA VAL A 105 4.66 -12.96 11.24
C VAL A 105 5.41 -14.21 10.75
N LEU A 106 6.38 -14.06 9.84
CA LEU A 106 7.05 -15.20 9.20
C LEU A 106 8.37 -15.65 9.86
N ASP A 107 8.87 -14.91 10.87
CA ASP A 107 9.97 -15.42 11.68
C ASP A 107 9.42 -16.38 12.74
N ASP A 108 9.12 -17.62 12.33
CA ASP A 108 8.99 -18.80 13.21
C ASP A 108 10.35 -19.21 13.84
N GLU A 109 11.33 -18.32 13.86
CA GLU A 109 12.44 -18.43 14.79
C GLU A 109 11.88 -18.15 16.18
N PRO A 110 12.11 -19.05 17.17
CA PRO A 110 11.62 -18.83 18.54
C PRO A 110 12.29 -17.57 19.07
N VAL A 111 11.56 -16.45 18.98
CA VAL A 111 11.96 -15.18 19.60
C VAL A 111 12.30 -15.50 21.03
N SER A 112 13.59 -15.38 21.38
CA SER A 112 14.03 -15.67 22.74
C SER A 112 13.10 -15.00 23.73
N LEU A 113 12.68 -15.73 24.77
CA LEU A 113 11.66 -15.29 25.73
C LEU A 113 11.86 -13.86 26.26
N GLY A 114 13.07 -13.34 26.15
CA GLY A 114 13.47 -11.97 26.50
C GLY A 114 12.93 -10.89 25.57
N HIS A 115 12.93 -11.14 24.25
CA HIS A 115 12.43 -10.15 23.27
C HIS A 115 10.89 -10.07 23.26
N ALA A 116 10.22 -11.20 23.38
CA ALA A 116 8.75 -11.25 23.50
C ALA A 116 8.25 -10.54 24.77
N LYS A 117 8.96 -10.64 25.88
CA LYS A 117 8.65 -9.89 27.11
C LYS A 117 8.82 -8.38 26.93
N LYS A 118 9.83 -7.93 26.15
CA LYS A 118 10.09 -6.50 25.90
C LYS A 118 9.00 -5.87 25.03
N LEU A 119 8.60 -6.55 23.94
CA LEU A 119 7.53 -6.08 23.04
C LEU A 119 6.16 -6.04 23.74
N ARG A 120 5.84 -7.07 24.53
CA ARG A 120 4.60 -7.13 25.32
C ARG A 120 4.56 -6.03 26.38
N LYS A 121 5.71 -5.68 26.97
CA LYS A 121 5.80 -4.60 27.96
C LYS A 121 5.58 -3.22 27.34
N SER A 122 6.17 -2.96 26.16
CA SER A 122 5.98 -1.70 25.43
C SER A 122 4.54 -1.52 24.93
N TYR A 123 3.91 -2.59 24.43
CA TYR A 123 2.51 -2.57 24.01
C TYR A 123 1.55 -2.31 25.17
N ILE A 124 1.75 -2.95 26.31
CA ILE A 124 0.94 -2.73 27.51
C ILE A 124 1.13 -1.29 28.03
N TRP A 125 2.33 -0.76 27.94
CA TRP A 125 2.64 0.61 28.37
C TRP A 125 1.95 1.64 27.50
N SER A 126 2.01 1.47 26.17
CA SER A 126 1.32 2.34 25.22
C SER A 126 -0.21 2.34 25.39
N LYS A 127 -0.80 1.18 25.70
CA LYS A 127 -2.23 1.04 26.01
C LYS A 127 -2.61 1.75 27.32
N LYS A 128 -1.76 1.67 28.35
CA LYS A 128 -1.96 2.40 29.61
C LYS A 128 -1.89 3.90 29.45
N ILE A 129 -0.94 4.40 28.63
CA ILE A 129 -0.80 5.83 28.33
C ILE A 129 -2.03 6.34 27.58
N ARG A 130 -2.51 5.63 26.55
CA ARG A 130 -3.74 6.01 25.84
C ARG A 130 -4.96 6.08 26.73
N LEU A 131 -5.13 5.13 27.65
CA LEU A 131 -6.21 5.13 28.62
C LEU A 131 -6.10 6.27 29.64
N ALA A 132 -4.87 6.62 30.07
CA ALA A 132 -4.64 7.74 30.96
C ALA A 132 -4.96 9.08 30.29
N VAL A 133 -4.50 9.28 29.04
CA VAL A 133 -4.81 10.46 28.23
C VAL A 133 -6.31 10.59 27.97
N TYR A 134 -6.98 9.50 27.64
CA TYR A 134 -8.44 9.48 27.45
C TYR A 134 -9.19 9.89 28.73
N LYS A 135 -8.77 9.38 29.89
CA LYS A 135 -9.35 9.77 31.19
C LYS A 135 -9.13 11.27 31.47
N ILE A 136 -7.95 11.80 31.23
CA ILE A 136 -7.66 13.23 31.42
C ILE A 136 -8.55 14.09 30.53
N ILE A 137 -8.67 13.76 29.23
CA ILE A 137 -9.49 14.52 28.28
C ILE A 137 -10.99 14.46 28.65
N THR A 138 -11.47 13.34 29.17
CA THR A 138 -12.89 13.18 29.51
C THR A 138 -13.27 13.72 30.88
N TYR A 139 -12.34 13.75 31.86
CA TYR A 139 -12.61 14.21 33.21
C TYR A 139 -12.28 15.69 33.46
N LEU A 140 -11.27 16.25 32.77
CA LEU A 140 -10.90 17.66 32.91
C LEU A 140 -12.05 18.65 32.62
N PRO A 141 -12.83 18.49 31.55
CA PRO A 141 -13.96 19.37 31.28
C PRO A 141 -15.04 19.30 32.36
N LYS A 142 -15.24 18.12 32.97
CA LYS A 142 -16.23 17.91 34.06
C LYS A 142 -15.80 18.57 35.36
N LEU A 143 -14.51 18.61 35.65
CA LEU A 143 -13.95 19.31 36.81
C LEU A 143 -14.03 20.84 36.67
N ILE A 144 -13.77 21.34 35.45
CA ILE A 144 -13.81 22.79 35.15
C ILE A 144 -15.26 23.30 35.11
N SER A 145 -16.22 22.48 34.67
CA SER A 145 -17.62 22.86 34.59
C SER A 145 -18.38 22.85 35.93
N GLY A 146 -17.70 22.53 37.03
CA GLY A 146 -18.30 22.55 38.38
C GLY A 146 -19.36 21.49 38.67
N ASN A 147 -19.59 20.56 37.73
CA ASN A 147 -20.64 19.52 37.84
C ASN A 147 -20.21 18.27 38.68
N TYR A 148 -19.16 18.39 39.45
CA TYR A 148 -18.76 17.34 40.39
C TYR A 148 -19.50 17.54 41.74
N ARG A 149 -20.75 17.08 41.85
CA ARG A 149 -21.39 16.93 43.16
C ARG A 149 -20.70 15.81 43.93
N LYS A 150 -19.90 16.20 44.94
CA LYS A 150 -19.47 15.24 45.98
C LYS A 150 -20.74 14.57 46.56
N LYS A 151 -20.86 13.25 46.46
CA LYS A 151 -21.83 12.51 47.25
C LYS A 151 -21.51 12.78 48.70
N ALA A 152 -22.48 13.36 49.41
CA ALA A 152 -22.36 13.54 50.83
C ALA A 152 -22.26 12.14 51.50
N PRO A 153 -21.44 11.97 52.56
CA PRO A 153 -21.43 10.73 53.34
C PRO A 153 -22.80 10.59 53.97
N ASN A 154 -23.36 9.35 53.87
CA ASN A 154 -24.60 8.98 54.55
C ASN A 154 -24.40 9.25 56.04
N GLN A 155 -25.22 10.12 56.63
CA GLN A 155 -25.43 10.16 58.04
C GLN A 155 -26.42 9.06 58.39
N GLU A 156 -25.99 8.13 59.24
CA GLU A 156 -26.89 7.28 60.00
C GLU A 156 -27.74 8.07 60.96
#